data_ef2f1100ca83b055369546b7ba2de1bf
#
_entry.id   ef2f1100ca83b055369546b7ba2de1bf
#
_cell.length_a   1.000
_cell.length_b   1.000
_cell.length_c   1.000
_cell.angle_alpha   90.00
_cell.angle_beta   90.00
_cell.angle_gamma   90.00
#
_symmetry.space_group_name_H-M   'P 1'
#
loop_
_entity.id
_entity.type
_entity.pdbx_description
1 polymer ?
#
loop_
_entity_poly.entity_id
_entity_poly.type
_entity_poly.pdbx_seq_one_letter_code
_entity_poly.pdbx_strand_id
1 'polypeptide(L)'
;MTKYQLDHFKSKVRRNFNPLIEEQELLVKQYRAEATEKIVGKLAKKMGADKILNEFRKAEAQLKAIQDKARTFFKKKAEKDPEKKSLNYSITDRDERLSLKDCEEQLKDWARELVDREIRRRPEGLKLKQLEDLKTKAIDQVMESGTPEELIKQLDATTKKIGIAWVVDTSKIKQIASN
;
A
#
# COMPACT_ATOMS: atom_id res chain seq x y z
N MET A 1 21.71 -26.74 10.59
CA MET A 1 21.29 -26.98 9.20
C MET A 1 22.30 -26.40 8.22
N THR A 2 22.49 -27.05 7.05
CA THR A 2 23.36 -26.53 5.97
C THR A 2 22.65 -25.35 5.27
N LYS A 3 23.42 -24.49 4.58
CA LYS A 3 22.87 -23.38 3.78
C LYS A 3 21.82 -23.87 2.76
N TYR A 4 22.09 -25.00 2.11
CA TYR A 4 21.17 -25.60 1.15
C TYR A 4 19.84 -26.03 1.79
N GLN A 5 19.87 -26.62 2.98
CA GLN A 5 18.66 -26.98 3.73
C GLN A 5 17.87 -25.75 4.13
N LEU A 6 18.53 -24.68 4.58
CA LEU A 6 17.88 -23.40 4.88
C LEU A 6 17.16 -22.82 3.67
N ASP A 7 17.81 -22.78 2.52
CA ASP A 7 17.23 -22.24 1.29
C ASP A 7 16.06 -23.10 0.78
N HIS A 8 16.16 -24.42 0.93
CA HIS A 8 15.07 -25.35 0.62
C HIS A 8 13.83 -25.06 1.49
N PHE A 9 13.99 -24.95 2.80
CA PHE A 9 12.89 -24.65 3.71
C PHE A 9 12.28 -23.26 3.45
N LYS A 10 13.08 -22.23 3.24
CA LYS A 10 12.60 -20.90 2.85
C LYS A 10 11.78 -20.93 1.57
N SER A 11 12.26 -21.66 0.56
CA SER A 11 11.52 -21.85 -0.70
C SER A 11 10.19 -22.54 -0.46
N LYS A 12 10.15 -23.55 0.40
CA LYS A 12 8.94 -24.29 0.76
C LYS A 12 7.94 -23.40 1.52
N VAL A 13 8.41 -22.58 2.48
CA VAL A 13 7.56 -21.57 3.15
C VAL A 13 6.93 -20.64 2.12
N ARG A 14 7.73 -20.04 1.25
CA ARG A 14 7.20 -19.13 0.21
C ARG A 14 6.18 -19.82 -0.68
N ARG A 15 6.45 -21.04 -1.13
CA ARG A 15 5.55 -21.80 -2.01
C ARG A 15 4.20 -22.09 -1.35
N ASN A 16 4.16 -22.30 -0.04
CA ASN A 16 2.94 -22.58 0.69
C ASN A 16 2.16 -21.31 1.03
N PHE A 17 2.85 -20.22 1.37
CA PHE A 17 2.19 -18.99 1.80
C PHE A 17 1.81 -18.05 0.64
N ASN A 18 2.66 -17.93 -0.40
CA ASN A 18 2.42 -16.96 -1.46
C ASN A 18 1.06 -17.11 -2.15
N PRO A 19 0.62 -18.33 -2.54
CA PRO A 19 -0.70 -18.48 -3.17
C PRO A 19 -1.85 -18.01 -2.28
N LEU A 20 -1.78 -18.27 -0.97
CA LEU A 20 -2.80 -17.85 -0.02
C LEU A 20 -2.80 -16.32 0.17
N ILE A 21 -1.63 -15.71 0.17
CA ILE A 21 -1.47 -14.25 0.26
C ILE A 21 -2.00 -13.61 -1.01
N GLU A 22 -1.62 -14.11 -2.19
CA GLU A 22 -2.08 -13.60 -3.49
C GLU A 22 -3.61 -13.69 -3.65
N GLU A 23 -4.21 -14.81 -3.23
CA GLU A 23 -5.67 -14.95 -3.20
C GLU A 23 -6.32 -13.92 -2.28
N GLN A 24 -5.77 -13.73 -1.08
CA GLN A 24 -6.31 -12.78 -0.11
C GLN A 24 -6.09 -11.33 -0.56
N GLU A 25 -4.97 -11.00 -1.20
CA GLU A 25 -4.71 -9.70 -1.82
C GLU A 25 -5.73 -9.38 -2.92
N LEU A 26 -6.09 -10.39 -3.72
CA LEU A 26 -7.10 -10.22 -4.77
C LEU A 26 -8.47 -9.87 -4.16
N LEU A 27 -8.89 -10.55 -3.09
CA LEU A 27 -10.12 -10.24 -2.38
C LEU A 27 -10.11 -8.82 -1.79
N VAL A 28 -9.00 -8.41 -1.19
CA VAL A 28 -8.81 -7.04 -0.67
C VAL A 28 -8.88 -6.01 -1.81
N LYS A 29 -8.26 -6.30 -2.96
CA LYS A 29 -8.32 -5.44 -4.15
C LYS A 29 -9.73 -5.26 -4.69
N GLN A 30 -10.48 -6.37 -4.82
CA GLN A 30 -11.88 -6.33 -5.28
C GLN A 30 -12.74 -5.50 -4.32
N TYR A 31 -12.64 -5.77 -3.02
CA TYR A 31 -13.35 -4.98 -2.01
C TYR A 31 -12.99 -3.49 -2.08
N ARG A 32 -11.70 -3.17 -2.23
CA ARG A 32 -11.22 -1.77 -2.34
C ARG A 32 -11.89 -1.09 -3.53
N ALA A 33 -11.92 -1.71 -4.70
CA ALA A 33 -12.53 -1.15 -5.90
C ALA A 33 -14.03 -0.88 -5.69
N GLU A 34 -14.79 -1.89 -5.25
CA GLU A 34 -16.23 -1.79 -5.02
C GLU A 34 -16.60 -0.75 -3.95
N ALA A 35 -15.86 -0.72 -2.83
CA ALA A 35 -16.13 0.22 -1.75
C ALA A 35 -15.80 1.66 -2.18
N THR A 36 -14.72 1.86 -2.94
CA THR A 36 -14.35 3.16 -3.49
C THR A 36 -15.43 3.69 -4.42
N GLU A 37 -15.90 2.87 -5.36
CA GLU A 37 -16.99 3.26 -6.28
C GLU A 37 -18.30 3.58 -5.54
N LYS A 38 -18.65 2.80 -4.52
CA LYS A 38 -19.82 3.08 -3.68
C LYS A 38 -19.74 4.42 -2.96
N ILE A 39 -18.56 4.77 -2.43
CA ILE A 39 -18.34 6.06 -1.75
C ILE A 39 -18.42 7.20 -2.75
N VAL A 40 -17.73 7.11 -3.88
CA VAL A 40 -17.76 8.12 -4.95
C VAL A 40 -19.18 8.31 -5.48
N GLY A 41 -19.89 7.21 -5.77
CA GLY A 41 -21.26 7.27 -6.25
C GLY A 41 -22.26 7.87 -5.24
N LYS A 42 -22.08 7.62 -3.94
CA LYS A 42 -22.90 8.25 -2.89
C LYS A 42 -22.63 9.75 -2.76
N LEU A 43 -21.37 10.16 -2.84
CA LEU A 43 -20.97 11.57 -2.79
C LEU A 43 -21.47 12.30 -4.01
N ALA A 44 -21.30 11.76 -5.21
CA ALA A 44 -21.81 12.32 -6.44
C ALA A 44 -23.36 12.51 -6.41
N LYS A 45 -24.11 11.53 -5.87
CA LYS A 45 -25.56 11.63 -5.72
C LYS A 45 -25.98 12.63 -4.62
N LYS A 46 -25.26 12.69 -3.50
CA LYS A 46 -25.62 13.50 -2.34
C LYS A 46 -25.30 14.98 -2.52
N MET A 47 -24.18 15.27 -3.19
CA MET A 47 -23.71 16.66 -3.37
C MET A 47 -24.09 17.24 -4.74
N GLY A 48 -24.43 16.39 -5.72
CA GLY A 48 -24.57 16.78 -7.12
C GLY A 48 -23.22 17.15 -7.72
N ALA A 49 -22.92 16.70 -8.93
CA ALA A 49 -21.65 16.97 -9.61
C ALA A 49 -21.34 18.48 -9.69
N ASP A 50 -22.38 19.31 -9.89
CA ASP A 50 -22.26 20.76 -9.98
C ASP A 50 -21.82 21.44 -8.67
N LYS A 51 -22.24 20.91 -7.51
CA LYS A 51 -21.82 21.46 -6.21
C LYS A 51 -20.35 21.14 -5.92
N ILE A 52 -19.91 19.93 -6.21
CA ILE A 52 -18.50 19.53 -6.08
C ILE A 52 -17.64 20.43 -6.97
N LEU A 53 -18.02 20.59 -8.22
CA LEU A 53 -17.36 21.49 -9.18
C LEU A 53 -17.31 22.94 -8.70
N ASN A 54 -18.38 23.44 -8.13
CA ASN A 54 -18.42 24.81 -7.61
C ASN A 54 -17.52 25.00 -6.39
N GLU A 55 -17.43 24.04 -5.50
CA GLU A 55 -16.50 24.10 -4.35
C GLU A 55 -15.03 24.01 -4.81
N PHE A 56 -14.72 23.19 -5.80
CA PHE A 56 -13.38 23.18 -6.40
C PHE A 56 -13.03 24.49 -7.10
N ARG A 57 -13.95 25.08 -7.88
CA ARG A 57 -13.76 26.39 -8.52
C ARG A 57 -13.54 27.50 -7.48
N LYS A 58 -14.24 27.48 -6.36
CA LYS A 58 -14.01 28.43 -5.25
C LYS A 58 -12.63 28.25 -4.64
N ALA A 59 -12.21 27.01 -4.37
CA ALA A 59 -10.89 26.72 -3.86
C ALA A 59 -9.78 27.14 -4.84
N GLU A 60 -9.95 26.87 -6.13
CA GLU A 60 -9.06 27.32 -7.19
C GLU A 60 -8.93 28.84 -7.24
N ALA A 61 -10.05 29.56 -7.19
CA ALA A 61 -10.06 31.01 -7.16
C ALA A 61 -9.36 31.59 -5.93
N GLN A 62 -9.53 30.98 -4.76
CA GLN A 62 -8.82 31.35 -3.53
C GLN A 62 -7.31 31.10 -3.65
N LEU A 63 -6.91 29.98 -4.22
CA LEU A 63 -5.51 29.62 -4.43
C LEU A 63 -4.84 30.59 -5.40
N LYS A 64 -5.53 30.94 -6.49
CA LYS A 64 -5.08 31.94 -7.46
C LYS A 64 -4.92 33.32 -6.81
N ALA A 65 -5.86 33.75 -5.98
CA ALA A 65 -5.77 35.04 -5.26
C ALA A 65 -4.56 35.05 -4.28
N ILE A 66 -4.24 33.93 -3.63
CA ILE A 66 -3.06 33.79 -2.75
C ILE A 66 -1.78 33.86 -3.61
N GLN A 67 -1.74 33.17 -4.74
CA GLN A 67 -0.61 33.20 -5.66
C GLN A 67 -0.35 34.61 -6.21
N ASP A 68 -1.39 35.33 -6.61
CA ASP A 68 -1.29 36.70 -7.12
C ASP A 68 -0.80 37.67 -6.04
N LYS A 69 -1.24 37.51 -4.80
CA LYS A 69 -0.73 38.28 -3.66
C LYS A 69 0.75 37.99 -3.40
N ALA A 70 1.15 36.73 -3.47
CA ALA A 70 2.55 36.32 -3.32
C ALA A 70 3.41 36.88 -4.45
N ARG A 71 2.97 36.78 -5.72
CA ARG A 71 3.66 37.38 -6.87
C ARG A 71 3.84 38.88 -6.70
N THR A 72 2.82 39.60 -6.29
CA THR A 72 2.88 41.04 -6.05
C THR A 72 3.86 41.39 -4.93
N PHE A 73 3.86 40.62 -3.85
CA PHE A 73 4.79 40.79 -2.73
C PHE A 73 6.23 40.58 -3.15
N PHE A 74 6.54 39.51 -3.88
CA PHE A 74 7.88 39.20 -4.36
C PHE A 74 8.37 40.21 -5.40
N LYS A 75 7.47 40.70 -6.29
CA LYS A 75 7.77 41.73 -7.27
C LYS A 75 8.19 43.04 -6.59
N LYS A 76 7.43 43.49 -5.60
CA LYS A 76 7.75 44.68 -4.79
C LYS A 76 9.06 44.53 -4.00
N LYS A 77 9.37 43.30 -3.54
CA LYS A 77 10.62 43.01 -2.83
C LYS A 77 11.84 43.00 -3.77
N ALA A 78 11.68 42.47 -4.99
CA ALA A 78 12.71 42.50 -6.02
C ALA A 78 13.00 43.94 -6.55
N GLU A 79 12.01 44.82 -6.59
CA GLU A 79 12.17 46.24 -6.94
C GLU A 79 12.98 47.02 -5.89
N LYS A 80 12.88 46.62 -4.62
CA LYS A 80 13.63 47.26 -3.51
C LYS A 80 15.05 46.76 -3.32
N ASP A 81 15.40 45.60 -3.85
CA ASP A 81 16.71 44.99 -3.67
C ASP A 81 17.21 44.38 -5.00
N PRO A 82 17.79 45.23 -5.88
CA PRO A 82 18.20 44.80 -7.23
C PRO A 82 19.33 43.76 -7.25
N GLU A 83 20.10 43.61 -6.19
CA GLU A 83 21.18 42.60 -6.11
C GLU A 83 20.62 41.18 -5.91
N LYS A 84 19.38 41.02 -5.44
CA LYS A 84 18.73 39.75 -5.27
C LYS A 84 17.93 39.28 -6.50
N LYS A 85 18.13 39.90 -7.65
CA LYS A 85 17.47 39.45 -8.92
C LYS A 85 17.84 38.03 -9.38
N SER A 86 18.86 37.40 -8.79
CA SER A 86 19.30 36.06 -9.20
C SER A 86 18.54 34.89 -8.55
N LEU A 87 17.69 35.17 -7.57
CA LEU A 87 16.73 34.16 -7.10
C LEU A 87 15.53 34.23 -8.06
N ASN A 88 15.73 33.68 -9.25
CA ASN A 88 14.64 33.19 -10.10
C ASN A 88 13.88 32.11 -9.33
N TYR A 89 13.00 32.53 -8.45
CA TYR A 89 11.83 31.71 -8.15
C TYR A 89 11.05 31.69 -9.48
N SER A 90 11.39 30.78 -10.35
CA SER A 90 10.47 30.29 -11.33
C SER A 90 9.38 29.59 -10.52
N ILE A 91 8.44 30.38 -10.01
CA ILE A 91 7.09 29.92 -9.80
C ILE A 91 6.72 29.52 -11.22
N THR A 92 6.96 28.25 -11.52
CA THR A 92 6.53 27.66 -12.76
C THR A 92 5.08 28.04 -12.88
N ASP A 93 4.75 28.77 -13.94
CA ASP A 93 3.37 28.99 -14.39
C ASP A 93 2.78 27.64 -14.80
N ARG A 94 2.66 26.74 -13.85
CA ARG A 94 1.74 25.65 -13.97
C ARG A 94 0.37 26.25 -13.72
N ASP A 95 -0.20 26.82 -14.78
CA ASP A 95 -1.64 26.94 -14.97
C ASP A 95 -2.21 25.51 -15.07
N GLU A 96 -1.97 24.71 -14.03
CA GLU A 96 -2.70 23.47 -13.82
C GLU A 96 -4.10 23.89 -13.41
N ARG A 97 -4.88 24.27 -14.40
CA ARG A 97 -6.33 24.27 -14.25
C ARG A 97 -6.68 22.84 -13.86
N LEU A 98 -7.10 22.66 -12.61
CA LEU A 98 -7.66 21.40 -12.17
C LEU A 98 -8.78 21.04 -13.14
N SER A 99 -8.53 20.09 -14.01
CA SER A 99 -9.52 19.61 -14.95
C SER A 99 -10.61 18.88 -14.16
N LEU A 100 -11.79 18.72 -14.73
CA LEU A 100 -12.84 17.86 -14.16
C LEU A 100 -12.30 16.47 -13.81
N LYS A 101 -11.40 15.96 -14.65
CA LYS A 101 -10.75 14.67 -14.48
C LYS A 101 -9.85 14.65 -13.24
N ASP A 102 -9.12 15.73 -12.98
CA ASP A 102 -8.25 15.84 -11.80
C ASP A 102 -9.08 15.90 -10.51
N CYS A 103 -10.24 16.56 -10.54
CA CYS A 103 -11.17 16.58 -9.41
C CYS A 103 -11.76 15.19 -9.13
N GLU A 104 -12.11 14.43 -10.16
CA GLU A 104 -12.60 13.06 -10.02
C GLU A 104 -11.53 12.13 -9.47
N GLU A 105 -10.29 12.28 -9.91
CA GLU A 105 -9.17 11.49 -9.40
C GLU A 105 -8.87 11.81 -7.95
N GLN A 106 -8.84 13.07 -7.54
CA GLN A 106 -8.69 13.46 -6.15
C GLN A 106 -9.80 12.92 -5.25
N LEU A 107 -11.04 12.92 -5.73
CA LEU A 107 -12.17 12.34 -5.00
C LEU A 107 -12.00 10.81 -4.85
N LYS A 108 -11.53 10.14 -5.90
CA LYS A 108 -11.23 8.70 -5.86
C LYS A 108 -10.08 8.40 -4.91
N ASP A 109 -9.04 9.21 -4.90
CA ASP A 109 -7.90 9.03 -3.99
C ASP A 109 -8.31 9.23 -2.53
N TRP A 110 -9.08 10.24 -2.22
CA TRP A 110 -9.65 10.43 -0.89
C TRP A 110 -10.56 9.25 -0.47
N ALA A 111 -11.40 8.77 -1.39
CA ALA A 111 -12.25 7.61 -1.13
C ALA A 111 -11.42 6.35 -0.88
N ARG A 112 -10.32 6.15 -1.64
CA ARG A 112 -9.37 5.05 -1.42
C ARG A 112 -8.73 5.11 -0.05
N GLU A 113 -8.29 6.27 0.41
CA GLU A 113 -7.73 6.42 1.76
C GLU A 113 -8.72 6.02 2.86
N LEU A 114 -9.99 6.41 2.72
CA LEU A 114 -11.03 6.02 3.66
C LEU A 114 -11.24 4.50 3.67
N VAL A 115 -11.29 3.90 2.47
CA VAL A 115 -11.44 2.45 2.31
C VAL A 115 -10.24 1.71 2.87
N ASP A 116 -9.02 2.20 2.67
CA ASP A 116 -7.80 1.58 3.19
C ASP A 116 -7.75 1.57 4.73
N ARG A 117 -8.26 2.62 5.37
CA ARG A 117 -8.42 2.64 6.83
C ARG A 117 -9.44 1.60 7.30
N GLU A 118 -10.50 1.39 6.55
CA GLU A 118 -11.54 0.41 6.86
C GLU A 118 -11.06 -1.02 6.62
N ILE A 119 -10.34 -1.29 5.52
CA ILE A 119 -9.77 -2.59 5.17
C ILE A 119 -8.90 -3.14 6.31
N ARG A 120 -8.12 -2.30 6.96
CA ARG A 120 -7.27 -2.71 8.09
C ARG A 120 -8.05 -3.29 9.28
N ARG A 121 -9.35 -3.02 9.36
CA ARG A 121 -10.24 -3.48 10.44
C ARG A 121 -11.19 -4.59 9.98
N ARG A 122 -11.26 -4.86 8.68
CA ARG A 122 -12.12 -5.89 8.11
C ARG A 122 -11.50 -7.27 8.16
N PRO A 123 -12.34 -8.34 8.18
CA PRO A 123 -11.85 -9.72 8.19
C PRO A 123 -10.86 -10.02 7.08
N GLU A 124 -11.09 -9.50 5.86
CA GLU A 124 -10.24 -9.74 4.69
C GLU A 124 -8.83 -9.13 4.90
N GLY A 125 -8.76 -7.89 5.40
CA GLY A 125 -7.51 -7.22 5.68
C GLY A 125 -6.77 -7.80 6.89
N LEU A 126 -7.53 -8.18 7.93
CA LEU A 126 -6.95 -8.85 9.10
C LEU A 126 -6.39 -10.23 8.74
N LYS A 127 -7.09 -10.99 7.87
CA LYS A 127 -6.61 -12.29 7.39
C LYS A 127 -5.35 -12.15 6.54
N LEU A 128 -5.30 -11.16 5.64
CA LEU A 128 -4.10 -10.87 4.84
C LEU A 128 -2.90 -10.59 5.75
N LYS A 129 -3.04 -9.67 6.69
CA LYS A 129 -1.99 -9.35 7.66
C LYS A 129 -1.56 -10.58 8.46
N GLN A 130 -2.51 -11.40 8.91
CA GLN A 130 -2.20 -12.63 9.64
C GLN A 130 -1.37 -13.60 8.80
N LEU A 131 -1.66 -13.76 7.51
CA LEU A 131 -0.90 -14.61 6.60
C LEU A 131 0.52 -14.08 6.39
N GLU A 132 0.68 -12.78 6.23
CA GLU A 132 2.00 -12.13 6.11
C GLU A 132 2.83 -12.29 7.39
N ASP A 133 2.24 -12.05 8.55
CA ASP A 133 2.89 -12.20 9.86
C ASP A 133 3.31 -13.66 10.10
N LEU A 134 2.45 -14.63 9.75
CA LEU A 134 2.76 -16.06 9.87
C LEU A 134 3.85 -16.49 8.89
N LYS A 135 3.87 -15.98 7.67
CA LYS A 135 4.94 -16.22 6.69
C LYS A 135 6.28 -15.70 7.21
N THR A 136 6.30 -14.48 7.73
CA THR A 136 7.50 -13.87 8.32
C THR A 136 8.00 -14.74 9.48
N LYS A 137 7.12 -15.07 10.42
CA LYS A 137 7.45 -15.95 11.55
C LYS A 137 7.99 -17.32 11.10
N ALA A 138 7.39 -17.91 10.06
CA ALA A 138 7.88 -19.18 9.53
C ALA A 138 9.28 -19.06 8.91
N ILE A 139 9.59 -17.95 8.25
CA ILE A 139 10.94 -17.69 7.73
C ILE A 139 11.95 -17.49 8.86
N ASP A 140 11.58 -16.76 9.92
CA ASP A 140 12.43 -16.55 11.09
C ASP A 140 12.74 -17.89 11.79
N GLN A 141 11.72 -18.75 11.95
CA GLN A 141 11.89 -20.10 12.48
C GLN A 141 12.89 -20.95 11.65
N VAL A 142 12.86 -20.80 10.30
CA VAL A 142 13.84 -21.45 9.43
C VAL A 142 15.26 -20.97 9.73
N MET A 143 15.42 -19.68 10.06
CA MET A 143 16.74 -19.11 10.34
C MET A 143 17.28 -19.48 11.72
N GLU A 144 16.41 -19.68 12.70
CA GLU A 144 16.77 -19.91 14.10
C GLU A 144 16.90 -21.40 14.47
N SER A 145 16.29 -22.28 13.66
CA SER A 145 16.25 -23.72 14.00
C SER A 145 17.57 -24.43 13.79
N GLY A 146 17.95 -25.23 14.76
CA GLY A 146 19.18 -26.04 14.75
C GLY A 146 19.04 -27.30 13.89
N THR A 147 17.89 -27.99 13.93
CA THR A 147 17.66 -29.27 13.23
C THR A 147 16.41 -29.23 12.36
N PRO A 148 16.37 -30.04 11.27
CA PRO A 148 15.18 -30.12 10.41
C PRO A 148 13.94 -30.63 11.15
N GLU A 149 14.07 -31.53 12.09
CA GLU A 149 12.99 -32.14 12.85
C GLU A 149 12.32 -31.11 13.79
N GLU A 150 13.13 -30.29 14.47
CA GLU A 150 12.64 -29.20 15.31
C GLU A 150 11.91 -28.17 14.48
N LEU A 151 12.48 -27.78 13.32
CA LEU A 151 11.88 -26.84 12.41
C LEU A 151 10.49 -27.30 11.94
N ILE A 152 10.36 -28.58 11.53
CA ILE A 152 9.06 -29.11 11.07
C ILE A 152 8.02 -29.00 12.17
N LYS A 153 8.36 -29.36 13.41
CA LYS A 153 7.43 -29.24 14.55
C LYS A 153 7.00 -27.79 14.78
N GLN A 154 7.94 -26.84 14.68
CA GLN A 154 7.65 -25.41 14.85
C GLN A 154 6.76 -24.88 13.71
N LEU A 155 7.05 -25.26 12.47
CA LEU A 155 6.26 -24.88 11.30
C LEU A 155 4.83 -25.46 11.39
N ASP A 156 4.67 -26.71 11.77
CA ASP A 156 3.36 -27.33 11.97
C ASP A 156 2.56 -26.60 13.05
N ALA A 157 3.18 -26.28 14.19
CA ALA A 157 2.54 -25.51 15.24
C ALA A 157 2.10 -24.10 14.77
N THR A 158 2.92 -23.44 13.95
CA THR A 158 2.66 -22.11 13.43
C THR A 158 1.53 -22.11 12.39
N THR A 159 1.49 -23.14 11.54
CA THR A 159 0.58 -23.18 10.37
C THR A 159 -0.68 -24.01 10.60
N LYS A 160 -0.79 -24.75 11.70
CA LYS A 160 -1.95 -25.58 12.03
C LYS A 160 -3.28 -24.81 11.97
N LYS A 161 -3.30 -23.56 12.41
CA LYS A 161 -4.50 -22.72 12.42
C LYS A 161 -4.99 -22.32 11.03
N ILE A 162 -4.13 -22.36 10.02
CA ILE A 162 -4.44 -21.98 8.63
C ILE A 162 -4.48 -23.16 7.68
N GLY A 163 -4.42 -24.39 8.23
CA GLY A 163 -4.61 -25.63 7.45
C GLY A 163 -3.44 -25.99 6.53
N ILE A 164 -2.27 -25.38 6.67
CA ILE A 164 -1.07 -25.76 5.92
C ILE A 164 -0.45 -26.99 6.61
N ALA A 165 -0.45 -28.11 5.91
CA ALA A 165 0.28 -29.30 6.35
C ALA A 165 1.69 -29.32 5.76
N TRP A 166 2.70 -29.45 6.63
CA TRP A 166 4.09 -29.59 6.21
C TRP A 166 4.40 -31.05 5.92
N VAL A 167 4.00 -31.51 4.72
CA VAL A 167 4.42 -32.83 4.25
C VAL A 167 5.88 -32.72 3.83
N VAL A 168 6.78 -33.11 4.73
CA VAL A 168 8.20 -33.19 4.44
C VAL A 168 8.55 -34.64 4.25
N ASP A 169 9.01 -34.99 3.05
CA ASP A 169 9.65 -36.27 2.81
C ASP A 169 11.01 -36.27 3.51
N THR A 170 11.01 -36.72 4.75
CA THR A 170 12.23 -36.80 5.60
C THR A 170 13.31 -37.67 4.98
N SER A 171 12.96 -38.60 4.08
CA SER A 171 13.92 -39.44 3.35
C SER A 171 14.79 -38.64 2.40
N LYS A 172 14.18 -37.63 1.71
CA LYS A 172 14.94 -36.72 0.84
C LYS A 172 15.84 -35.76 1.61
N ILE A 173 15.43 -35.34 2.81
CA ILE A 173 16.27 -34.46 3.64
C ILE A 173 17.52 -35.20 4.12
N LYS A 174 17.40 -36.50 4.47
CA LYS A 174 18.54 -37.32 4.85
C LYS A 174 19.50 -37.56 3.68
N GLN A 175 19.02 -37.76 2.45
CA GLN A 175 19.86 -37.89 1.26
C GLN A 175 20.61 -36.59 0.92
N ILE A 176 20.02 -35.43 1.15
CA ILE A 176 20.67 -34.12 0.91
C ILE A 176 21.75 -33.82 1.98
N ALA A 177 21.62 -34.38 3.16
CA ALA A 177 22.62 -34.22 4.22
C ALA A 177 23.84 -35.20 4.08
N SER A 178 23.77 -36.19 3.17
CA SER A 178 24.79 -37.19 2.96
C SER A 178 25.69 -36.97 1.75
N ASN A 179 25.42 -35.92 0.98
CA ASN A 179 26.25 -35.40 -0.10
C ASN A 179 26.82 -34.02 0.27
#